data_d38010d76cee5eb7992469ad187102f5
#
_entry.id   d38010d76cee5eb7992469ad187102f5
#
_cell.length_a   1.000
_cell.length_b   1.000
_cell.length_c   1.000
_cell.angle_alpha   90.00
_cell.angle_beta   90.00
_cell.angle_gamma   90.00
#
_symmetry.space_group_name_H-M   'P 1'
#
loop_
_entity.id
_entity.type
_entity.pdbx_description
1 polymer ?
#
loop_
_entity_poly.entity_id
_entity_poly.type
_entity_poly.pdbx_seq_one_letter_code
_entity_poly.pdbx_strand_id
1 'polypeptide(L)'
;IRGAGTLLGTGQSGHIAAVGYDLYVQMVTEAVSELKGEPVREPAEVKLDLPIDANLSADYVPKEELRLEAYRRLAEVTTDAEVDDIRAEWEDRYGPVPEEAVRLLDVARLRAEAHRLGIREINVTKGPAFGGPAWTARVSPLHLKTSQTIRLGRLFKGSVYKEDAGQVVFPIAKTPDLTGTIVDLLQLLVPPPE
;
A
#
# COMPACT_ATOMS: atom_id res chain seq x y z
N ILE A 1 -15.95 -26.18 -19.76
CA ILE A 1 -15.27 -25.87 -18.49
C ILE A 1 -13.80 -25.75 -18.84
N ARG A 2 -13.33 -24.55 -19.12
CA ARG A 2 -11.91 -24.27 -19.38
C ARG A 2 -11.31 -23.74 -18.08
N GLY A 3 -10.34 -24.50 -17.55
CA GLY A 3 -9.81 -24.36 -16.23
C GLY A 3 -9.12 -23.04 -15.96
N ALA A 4 -9.30 -22.58 -14.73
CA ALA A 4 -8.62 -21.43 -14.12
C ALA A 4 -7.08 -21.60 -13.97
N GLY A 5 -6.50 -22.65 -14.60
CA GLY A 5 -5.07 -22.98 -14.49
C GLY A 5 -4.11 -22.16 -15.35
N THR A 6 -4.60 -21.18 -16.12
CA THR A 6 -3.75 -20.41 -17.07
C THR A 6 -3.59 -18.93 -16.69
N LEU A 7 -4.16 -18.47 -15.60
CA LEU A 7 -4.11 -17.06 -15.22
C LEU A 7 -2.78 -16.63 -14.57
N LEU A 8 -1.93 -17.59 -14.17
CA LEU A 8 -0.67 -17.31 -13.45
C LEU A 8 0.52 -18.11 -14.02
N GLY A 9 0.58 -18.28 -15.35
CA GLY A 9 1.76 -18.85 -16.01
C GLY A 9 3.01 -17.98 -15.80
N THR A 10 4.20 -18.61 -15.87
CA THR A 10 5.52 -18.02 -15.64
C THR A 10 5.85 -16.74 -16.44
N GLY A 11 4.98 -16.32 -17.39
CA GLY A 11 5.08 -15.04 -18.09
C GLY A 11 4.40 -13.87 -17.40
N GLN A 12 3.64 -14.10 -16.29
CA GLN A 12 2.85 -13.06 -15.61
C GLN A 12 3.50 -12.48 -14.36
N SER A 13 4.61 -13.04 -13.87
CA SER A 13 5.38 -12.42 -12.79
C SER A 13 5.85 -11.00 -13.13
N GLY A 14 6.12 -10.73 -14.42
CA GLY A 14 6.36 -9.36 -14.91
C GLY A 14 5.11 -8.48 -14.99
N HIS A 15 3.92 -9.08 -15.02
CA HIS A 15 2.66 -8.35 -15.10
C HIS A 15 2.17 -7.87 -13.72
N ILE A 16 2.49 -8.60 -12.67
CA ILE A 16 2.19 -8.20 -11.29
C ILE A 16 2.95 -6.93 -10.92
N ALA A 17 4.23 -6.84 -11.30
CA ALA A 17 5.04 -5.63 -11.11
C ALA A 17 4.52 -4.43 -11.94
N ALA A 18 3.88 -4.67 -13.11
CA ALA A 18 3.34 -3.65 -14.00
C ALA A 18 1.92 -3.19 -13.61
N VAL A 19 1.16 -4.04 -12.94
CA VAL A 19 -0.27 -3.84 -12.63
C VAL A 19 -0.47 -3.24 -11.25
N GLY A 20 0.54 -3.31 -10.37
CA GLY A 20 0.49 -2.84 -8.99
C GLY A 20 -0.20 -3.81 -8.04
N TYR A 21 0.18 -3.70 -6.79
CA TYR A 21 -0.32 -4.54 -5.69
C TYR A 21 -1.85 -4.53 -5.57
N ASP A 22 -2.49 -3.37 -5.71
CA ASP A 22 -3.93 -3.20 -5.50
C ASP A 22 -4.77 -3.94 -6.54
N LEU A 23 -4.41 -3.85 -7.82
CA LEU A 23 -5.14 -4.55 -8.87
C LEU A 23 -4.94 -6.08 -8.74
N TYR A 24 -3.77 -6.53 -8.29
CA TYR A 24 -3.52 -7.94 -8.04
C TYR A 24 -4.39 -8.47 -6.88
N VAL A 25 -4.46 -7.74 -5.76
CA VAL A 25 -5.31 -8.07 -4.61
C VAL A 25 -6.77 -8.08 -5.03
N GLN A 26 -7.23 -7.10 -5.80
CA GLN A 26 -8.59 -7.03 -6.34
C GLN A 26 -8.91 -8.27 -7.19
N MET A 27 -8.07 -8.59 -8.16
CA MET A 27 -8.27 -9.77 -9.02
C MET A 27 -8.34 -11.08 -8.21
N VAL A 28 -7.50 -11.21 -7.17
CA VAL A 28 -7.50 -12.40 -6.30
C VAL A 28 -8.76 -12.43 -5.43
N THR A 29 -9.17 -11.30 -4.87
CA THR A 29 -10.38 -11.19 -4.03
C THR A 29 -11.64 -11.49 -4.85
N GLU A 30 -11.75 -10.95 -6.06
CA GLU A 30 -12.85 -11.23 -6.99
C GLU A 30 -12.88 -12.72 -7.37
N ALA A 31 -11.75 -13.31 -7.74
CA ALA A 31 -11.67 -14.73 -8.10
C ALA A 31 -12.06 -15.66 -6.93
N VAL A 32 -11.67 -15.32 -5.70
CA VAL A 32 -11.99 -16.10 -4.49
C VAL A 32 -13.47 -15.95 -4.13
N SER A 33 -14.05 -14.75 -4.25
CA SER A 33 -15.48 -14.54 -3.97
C SER A 33 -16.38 -15.22 -5.01
N GLU A 34 -16.01 -15.21 -6.28
CA GLU A 34 -16.71 -15.98 -7.33
C GLU A 34 -16.69 -17.50 -7.04
N LEU A 35 -15.55 -18.03 -6.59
CA LEU A 35 -15.42 -19.45 -6.24
C LEU A 35 -16.22 -19.83 -5.00
N LYS A 36 -16.44 -18.92 -4.06
CA LYS A 36 -17.21 -19.15 -2.83
C LYS A 36 -18.70 -18.85 -2.98
N GLY A 37 -19.13 -18.20 -4.07
CA GLY A 37 -20.52 -17.78 -4.26
C GLY A 37 -20.98 -16.72 -3.24
N GLU A 38 -20.06 -16.05 -2.58
CA GLU A 38 -20.33 -14.96 -1.66
C GLU A 38 -20.48 -13.64 -2.45
N PRO A 39 -21.45 -12.78 -2.07
CA PRO A 39 -21.52 -11.47 -2.70
C PRO A 39 -20.21 -10.72 -2.43
N VAL A 40 -19.58 -10.22 -3.49
CA VAL A 40 -18.42 -9.35 -3.39
C VAL A 40 -18.79 -8.18 -2.49
N ARG A 41 -18.40 -8.23 -1.23
CA ARG A 41 -18.34 -7.03 -0.41
C ARG A 41 -17.19 -6.24 -1.00
N GLU A 42 -17.52 -5.18 -1.73
CA GLU A 42 -16.50 -4.18 -2.05
C GLU A 42 -15.93 -3.69 -0.71
N PRO A 43 -14.70 -4.09 -0.32
CA PRO A 43 -14.03 -3.38 0.73
C PRO A 43 -13.95 -1.94 0.24
N ALA A 44 -14.01 -0.97 1.11
CA ALA A 44 -13.76 0.43 0.74
C ALA A 44 -12.29 0.52 0.29
N GLU A 45 -12.07 0.24 -0.98
CA GLU A 45 -10.76 0.01 -1.59
C GLU A 45 -9.92 1.27 -1.50
N VAL A 46 -8.78 1.17 -0.81
CA VAL A 46 -7.75 2.21 -0.84
C VAL A 46 -6.92 1.99 -2.10
N LYS A 47 -7.02 2.89 -3.05
CA LYS A 47 -6.20 2.88 -4.26
C LYS A 47 -4.82 3.46 -3.94
N LEU A 48 -3.79 2.64 -4.08
CA LEU A 48 -2.40 3.03 -3.89
C LEU A 48 -1.66 3.01 -5.24
N ASP A 49 -1.24 4.17 -5.71
CA ASP A 49 -0.41 4.32 -6.91
C ASP A 49 0.98 4.81 -6.47
N LEU A 50 1.88 3.86 -6.30
CA LEU A 50 3.22 4.06 -5.73
C LEU A 50 4.29 3.64 -6.74
N PRO A 51 5.31 4.47 -7.00
CA PRO A 51 6.39 4.15 -7.93
C PRO A 51 7.46 3.25 -7.27
N ILE A 52 7.03 2.13 -6.68
CA ILE A 52 7.88 1.17 -5.99
C ILE A 52 7.62 -0.24 -6.52
N ASP A 53 8.65 -1.08 -6.46
CA ASP A 53 8.55 -2.50 -6.76
C ASP A 53 8.39 -3.27 -5.43
N ALA A 54 7.17 -3.79 -5.21
CA ALA A 54 6.78 -4.49 -3.99
C ALA A 54 6.06 -5.79 -4.35
N ASN A 55 6.71 -6.93 -4.14
CA ASN A 55 6.17 -8.23 -4.52
C ASN A 55 6.77 -9.37 -3.68
N LEU A 56 6.13 -10.56 -3.76
CA LEU A 56 6.67 -11.83 -3.30
C LEU A 56 7.20 -12.62 -4.49
N SER A 57 8.52 -12.76 -4.57
CA SER A 57 9.14 -13.53 -5.64
C SER A 57 8.90 -15.05 -5.45
N ALA A 58 8.96 -15.78 -6.57
CA ALA A 58 8.90 -17.24 -6.55
C ALA A 58 10.15 -17.87 -5.90
N ASP A 59 11.27 -17.15 -5.89
CA ASP A 59 12.50 -17.59 -5.23
C ASP A 59 12.36 -17.55 -3.70
N TYR A 60 11.61 -16.60 -3.16
CA TYR A 60 11.37 -16.48 -1.73
C TYR A 60 10.21 -17.36 -1.25
N VAL A 61 9.07 -17.33 -1.93
CA VAL A 61 7.91 -18.18 -1.64
C VAL A 61 7.60 -19.02 -2.88
N PRO A 62 8.16 -20.24 -3.02
CA PRO A 62 8.10 -21.01 -4.26
C PRO A 62 6.69 -21.41 -4.68
N LYS A 63 5.83 -21.74 -3.72
CA LYS A 63 4.47 -22.20 -4.01
C LYS A 63 3.55 -21.01 -4.27
N GLU A 64 2.94 -21.00 -5.44
CA GLU A 64 2.00 -19.97 -5.88
C GLU A 64 0.82 -19.79 -4.92
N GLU A 65 0.23 -20.90 -4.46
CA GLU A 65 -0.88 -20.90 -3.51
C GLU A 65 -0.53 -20.16 -2.21
N LEU A 66 0.71 -20.34 -1.71
CA LEU A 66 1.17 -19.66 -0.51
C LEU A 66 1.42 -18.16 -0.75
N ARG A 67 1.85 -17.77 -1.96
CA ARG A 67 1.95 -16.34 -2.33
C ARG A 67 0.57 -15.70 -2.38
N LEU A 68 -0.42 -16.37 -2.98
CA LEU A 68 -1.80 -15.89 -3.03
C LEU A 68 -2.39 -15.71 -1.63
N GLU A 69 -2.18 -16.70 -0.75
CA GLU A 69 -2.61 -16.60 0.64
C GLU A 69 -1.94 -15.45 1.38
N ALA A 70 -0.64 -15.25 1.17
CA ALA A 70 0.11 -14.15 1.76
C ALA A 70 -0.44 -12.78 1.31
N TYR A 71 -0.72 -12.60 0.03
CA TYR A 71 -1.34 -11.36 -0.48
C TYR A 71 -2.73 -11.14 0.11
N ARG A 72 -3.55 -12.18 0.22
CA ARG A 72 -4.87 -12.06 0.85
C ARG A 72 -4.77 -11.62 2.31
N ARG A 73 -3.88 -12.25 3.08
CA ARG A 73 -3.63 -11.86 4.49
C ARG A 73 -3.18 -10.41 4.61
N LEU A 74 -2.27 -9.96 3.74
CA LEU A 74 -1.82 -8.57 3.72
C LEU A 74 -2.94 -7.57 3.37
N ALA A 75 -3.90 -7.98 2.54
CA ALA A 75 -5.07 -7.15 2.22
C ALA A 75 -6.04 -6.98 3.39
N GLU A 76 -6.06 -7.95 4.31
CA GLU A 76 -6.92 -7.95 5.51
C GLU A 76 -6.28 -7.23 6.72
N VAL A 77 -5.00 -6.87 6.64
CA VAL A 77 -4.27 -6.19 7.72
C VAL A 77 -4.90 -4.82 8.05
N THR A 78 -5.07 -4.58 9.33
CA THR A 78 -5.61 -3.32 9.87
C THR A 78 -4.69 -2.63 10.87
N THR A 79 -3.66 -3.32 11.35
CA THR A 79 -2.73 -2.82 12.36
C THR A 79 -1.27 -3.13 12.01
N ASP A 80 -0.34 -2.33 12.53
CA ASP A 80 1.11 -2.55 12.38
C ASP A 80 1.53 -3.89 13.01
N ALA A 81 0.93 -4.28 14.14
CA ALA A 81 1.24 -5.53 14.81
C ALA A 81 0.94 -6.75 13.93
N GLU A 82 -0.15 -6.73 13.18
CA GLU A 82 -0.48 -7.83 12.23
C GLU A 82 0.55 -7.93 11.11
N VAL A 83 1.12 -6.79 10.65
CA VAL A 83 2.20 -6.80 9.65
C VAL A 83 3.47 -7.39 10.24
N ASP A 84 3.81 -7.05 11.49
CA ASP A 84 4.98 -7.58 12.18
C ASP A 84 4.86 -9.10 12.42
N ASP A 85 3.66 -9.58 12.75
CA ASP A 85 3.38 -11.02 12.87
C ASP A 85 3.57 -11.75 11.55
N ILE A 86 3.07 -11.19 10.44
CA ILE A 86 3.27 -11.75 9.09
C ILE A 86 4.76 -11.78 8.74
N ARG A 87 5.49 -10.71 9.03
CA ARG A 87 6.93 -10.65 8.81
C ARG A 87 7.67 -11.73 9.57
N ALA A 88 7.37 -11.88 10.87
CA ALA A 88 8.01 -12.89 11.72
C ALA A 88 7.73 -14.32 11.20
N GLU A 89 6.49 -14.59 10.76
CA GLU A 89 6.14 -15.86 10.15
C GLU A 89 6.91 -16.13 8.86
N TRP A 90 7.08 -15.12 8.01
CA TRP A 90 7.84 -15.28 6.78
C TRP A 90 9.32 -15.52 7.05
N GLU A 91 9.90 -14.81 8.02
CA GLU A 91 11.30 -15.03 8.45
C GLU A 91 11.51 -16.46 9.00
N ASP A 92 10.57 -16.97 9.78
CA ASP A 92 10.64 -18.32 10.34
C ASP A 92 10.50 -19.40 9.25
N ARG A 93 9.62 -19.22 8.29
CA ARG A 93 9.30 -20.23 7.27
C ARG A 93 10.23 -20.22 6.06
N TYR A 94 10.68 -19.05 5.65
CA TYR A 94 11.39 -18.85 4.38
C TYR A 94 12.77 -18.21 4.55
N GLY A 95 13.14 -17.81 5.77
CA GLY A 95 14.38 -17.13 6.05
C GLY A 95 14.29 -15.60 5.87
N PRO A 96 15.44 -14.90 5.79
CA PRO A 96 15.45 -13.44 5.73
C PRO A 96 14.55 -12.87 4.64
N VAL A 97 13.70 -11.90 5.01
CA VAL A 97 12.75 -11.27 4.07
C VAL A 97 13.52 -10.43 3.06
N PRO A 98 13.39 -10.69 1.75
CA PRO A 98 14.03 -9.89 0.71
C PRO A 98 13.42 -8.49 0.63
N GLU A 99 14.17 -7.56 0.05
CA GLU A 99 13.81 -6.12 0.03
C GLU A 99 12.45 -5.84 -0.64
N GLU A 100 12.11 -6.57 -1.70
CA GLU A 100 10.83 -6.47 -2.39
C GLU A 100 9.65 -6.87 -1.50
N ALA A 101 9.85 -7.90 -0.67
CA ALA A 101 8.86 -8.37 0.28
C ALA A 101 8.76 -7.45 1.51
N VAL A 102 9.88 -6.84 1.96
CA VAL A 102 9.83 -5.76 2.97
C VAL A 102 8.99 -4.60 2.47
N ARG A 103 9.23 -4.13 1.24
CA ARG A 103 8.41 -3.07 0.63
C ARG A 103 6.92 -3.44 0.55
N LEU A 104 6.62 -4.72 0.32
CA LEU A 104 5.24 -5.20 0.31
C LEU A 104 4.58 -5.12 1.69
N LEU A 105 5.31 -5.45 2.76
CA LEU A 105 4.86 -5.27 4.14
C LEU A 105 4.62 -3.78 4.46
N ASP A 106 5.49 -2.88 3.99
CA ASP A 106 5.35 -1.44 4.19
C ASP A 106 4.15 -0.86 3.41
N VAL A 107 3.83 -1.41 2.23
CA VAL A 107 2.58 -1.09 1.51
C VAL A 107 1.36 -1.53 2.32
N ALA A 108 1.39 -2.69 2.97
CA ALA A 108 0.30 -3.14 3.82
C ALA A 108 0.10 -2.21 5.04
N ARG A 109 1.18 -1.73 5.67
CA ARG A 109 1.13 -0.70 6.72
C ARG A 109 0.48 0.60 6.22
N LEU A 110 0.91 1.07 5.05
CA LEU A 110 0.33 2.28 4.46
C LEU A 110 -1.16 2.12 4.17
N ARG A 111 -1.59 0.94 3.71
CA ARG A 111 -3.01 0.62 3.49
C ARG A 111 -3.79 0.64 4.80
N ALA A 112 -3.29 0.00 5.85
CA ALA A 112 -3.91 0.00 7.17
C ALA A 112 -4.07 1.43 7.72
N GLU A 113 -3.04 2.26 7.58
CA GLU A 113 -3.07 3.66 7.99
C GLU A 113 -4.07 4.48 7.16
N ALA A 114 -4.11 4.27 5.86
CA ALA A 114 -5.08 4.92 4.98
C ALA A 114 -6.52 4.53 5.36
N HIS A 115 -6.75 3.25 5.66
CA HIS A 115 -8.06 2.77 6.12
C HIS A 115 -8.47 3.42 7.45
N ARG A 116 -7.54 3.50 8.42
CA ARG A 116 -7.76 4.18 9.70
C ARG A 116 -8.23 5.62 9.54
N LEU A 117 -7.67 6.33 8.55
CA LEU A 117 -7.95 7.74 8.28
C LEU A 117 -9.13 7.96 7.31
N GLY A 118 -9.73 6.90 6.77
CA GLY A 118 -10.78 6.99 5.76
C GLY A 118 -10.29 7.49 4.40
N ILE A 119 -8.97 7.40 4.14
CA ILE A 119 -8.34 7.73 2.87
C ILE A 119 -8.72 6.66 1.84
N ARG A 120 -9.04 7.07 0.62
CA ARG A 120 -9.40 6.17 -0.48
C ARG A 120 -8.39 6.15 -1.61
N GLU A 121 -7.56 7.17 -1.70
CA GLU A 121 -6.55 7.26 -2.74
C GLU A 121 -5.26 7.90 -2.22
N ILE A 122 -4.14 7.22 -2.49
CA ILE A 122 -2.79 7.76 -2.31
C ILE A 122 -2.06 7.59 -3.63
N ASN A 123 -1.74 8.71 -4.28
CA ASN A 123 -0.99 8.73 -5.53
C ASN A 123 0.35 9.42 -5.30
N VAL A 124 1.44 8.75 -5.67
CA VAL A 124 2.80 9.28 -5.56
C VAL A 124 3.43 9.40 -6.93
N THR A 125 3.83 10.59 -7.30
CA THR A 125 4.49 10.88 -8.56
C THR A 125 5.92 11.35 -8.35
N LYS A 126 6.81 11.06 -9.30
CA LYS A 126 8.17 11.62 -9.31
C LYS A 126 8.10 13.14 -9.45
N GLY A 127 8.94 13.81 -8.69
CA GLY A 127 9.15 15.24 -8.79
C GLY A 127 9.89 15.63 -10.08
N PRO A 128 10.11 16.93 -10.30
CA PRO A 128 10.84 17.42 -11.46
C PRO A 128 12.29 16.92 -11.46
N ALA A 129 12.86 16.74 -12.66
CA ALA A 129 14.23 16.22 -12.83
C ALA A 129 15.30 17.15 -12.24
N PHE A 130 15.04 18.45 -12.18
CA PHE A 130 15.97 19.46 -11.65
C PHE A 130 15.27 20.37 -10.65
N GLY A 131 15.76 20.32 -9.42
CA GLY A 131 15.25 21.15 -8.31
C GLY A 131 13.84 20.75 -7.84
N GLY A 132 13.59 20.80 -6.56
CA GLY A 132 12.30 20.44 -5.96
C GLY A 132 12.31 19.09 -5.25
N PRO A 133 11.15 18.62 -4.80
CA PRO A 133 11.02 17.36 -4.11
C PRO A 133 11.26 16.19 -5.05
N ALA A 134 11.83 15.09 -4.52
CA ALA A 134 12.02 13.86 -5.30
C ALA A 134 10.68 13.20 -5.66
N TRP A 135 9.69 13.35 -4.77
CA TRP A 135 8.36 12.79 -4.91
C TRP A 135 7.29 13.78 -4.47
N THR A 136 6.09 13.60 -4.98
CA THR A 136 4.89 14.30 -4.53
C THR A 136 3.80 13.28 -4.25
N ALA A 137 3.38 13.17 -2.99
CA ALA A 137 2.25 12.35 -2.58
C ALA A 137 0.97 13.19 -2.55
N ARG A 138 -0.10 12.65 -3.12
CA ARG A 138 -1.48 13.18 -3.04
C ARG A 138 -2.32 12.19 -2.30
N VAL A 139 -3.00 12.65 -1.27
CA VAL A 139 -3.82 11.83 -0.37
C VAL A 139 -5.22 12.39 -0.34
N SER A 140 -6.24 11.57 -0.57
CA SER A 140 -7.65 11.99 -0.53
C SER A 140 -8.61 10.79 -0.31
N PRO A 141 -9.81 11.00 0.29
CA PRO A 141 -10.13 12.20 1.05
C PRO A 141 -9.39 12.21 2.41
N LEU A 142 -8.95 13.36 2.88
CA LEU A 142 -8.43 13.57 4.22
C LEU A 142 -8.90 14.93 4.73
N HIS A 143 -9.83 14.92 5.67
CA HIS A 143 -10.39 16.14 6.24
C HIS A 143 -9.65 16.52 7.51
N LEU A 144 -8.93 17.65 7.44
CA LEU A 144 -8.10 18.14 8.53
C LEU A 144 -8.86 19.13 9.42
N LYS A 145 -8.69 18.98 10.72
CA LYS A 145 -9.07 20.02 11.70
C LYS A 145 -8.12 21.21 11.56
N THR A 146 -8.55 22.40 11.99
CA THR A 146 -7.74 23.63 11.95
C THR A 146 -6.35 23.43 12.59
N SER A 147 -6.29 22.74 13.72
CA SER A 147 -5.02 22.45 14.40
C SER A 147 -4.09 21.54 13.57
N GLN A 148 -4.66 20.61 12.81
CA GLN A 148 -3.91 19.71 11.93
C GLN A 148 -3.43 20.45 10.67
N THR A 149 -4.23 21.37 10.14
CA THR A 149 -3.81 22.25 9.02
C THR A 149 -2.64 23.14 9.43
N ILE A 150 -2.67 23.70 10.62
CA ILE A 150 -1.55 24.49 11.16
C ILE A 150 -0.31 23.58 11.33
N ARG A 151 -0.49 22.38 11.87
CA ARG A 151 0.59 21.38 12.01
C ARG A 151 1.20 21.02 10.67
N LEU A 152 0.37 20.77 9.65
CA LEU A 152 0.80 20.50 8.30
C LEU A 152 1.75 21.58 7.78
N GLY A 153 1.36 22.86 7.86
CA GLY A 153 2.17 23.98 7.38
C GLY A 153 3.47 24.16 8.15
N ARG A 154 3.50 23.79 9.44
CA ARG A 154 4.72 23.91 10.28
C ARG A 154 5.71 22.76 10.07
N LEU A 155 5.22 21.53 9.96
CA LEU A 155 6.07 20.35 9.91
C LEU A 155 6.47 19.98 8.48
N PHE A 156 5.58 20.25 7.50
CA PHE A 156 5.78 19.81 6.13
C PHE A 156 5.76 20.99 5.17
N LYS A 157 6.89 21.70 5.12
CA LYS A 157 7.05 22.89 4.25
C LYS A 157 6.77 22.52 2.79
N GLY A 158 5.97 23.33 2.12
CA GLY A 158 5.56 23.12 0.74
C GLY A 158 4.35 22.17 0.58
N SER A 159 3.79 21.63 1.66
CA SER A 159 2.54 20.90 1.61
C SER A 159 1.36 21.85 1.36
N VAL A 160 0.35 21.33 0.67
CA VAL A 160 -0.87 22.06 0.34
C VAL A 160 -2.07 21.27 0.80
N TYR A 161 -2.99 21.90 1.53
CA TYR A 161 -4.29 21.35 1.85
C TYR A 161 -5.36 22.04 1.02
N LYS A 162 -6.11 21.25 0.24
CA LYS A 162 -7.27 21.70 -0.54
C LYS A 162 -8.53 21.26 0.19
N GLU A 163 -9.05 22.15 1.03
CA GLU A 163 -10.18 21.86 1.92
C GLU A 163 -11.41 21.37 1.18
N ASP A 164 -11.80 22.06 0.10
CA ASP A 164 -12.98 21.71 -0.72
C ASP A 164 -12.92 20.30 -1.32
N ALA A 165 -11.71 19.83 -1.63
CA ALA A 165 -11.47 18.50 -2.18
C ALA A 165 -11.08 17.47 -1.12
N GLY A 166 -10.89 17.87 0.15
CA GLY A 166 -10.33 17.02 1.19
C GLY A 166 -8.97 16.42 0.77
N GLN A 167 -8.16 17.18 0.02
CA GLN A 167 -6.91 16.65 -0.53
C GLN A 167 -5.71 17.29 0.12
N VAL A 168 -4.77 16.45 0.57
CA VAL A 168 -3.46 16.88 1.06
C VAL A 168 -2.38 16.49 0.06
N VAL A 169 -1.48 17.43 -0.23
CA VAL A 169 -0.34 17.22 -1.13
C VAL A 169 0.94 17.43 -0.35
N PHE A 170 1.80 16.40 -0.32
CA PHE A 170 3.09 16.43 0.38
C PHE A 170 4.25 16.41 -0.61
N PRO A 171 5.21 17.33 -0.53
CA PRO A 171 6.52 17.16 -1.15
C PRO A 171 7.36 16.21 -0.29
N ILE A 172 7.93 15.18 -0.89
CA ILE A 172 8.78 14.20 -0.21
C ILE A 172 10.19 14.28 -0.79
N ALA A 173 11.19 14.38 0.08
CA ALA A 173 12.60 14.34 -0.30
C ALA A 173 12.99 12.92 -0.78
N LYS A 174 14.15 12.78 -1.38
CA LYS A 174 14.67 11.46 -1.75
C LYS A 174 14.86 10.62 -0.50
N THR A 175 14.19 9.47 -0.46
CA THR A 175 14.24 8.52 0.65
C THR A 175 14.32 7.09 0.11
N PRO A 176 15.01 6.16 0.78
CA PRO A 176 14.97 4.75 0.45
C PRO A 176 13.63 4.09 0.85
N ASP A 177 12.97 4.66 1.88
CA ASP A 177 11.70 4.20 2.42
C ASP A 177 10.60 5.25 2.15
N LEU A 178 9.98 5.15 0.98
CA LEU A 178 8.92 6.06 0.57
C LEU A 178 7.62 5.80 1.33
N THR A 179 7.26 4.54 1.51
CA THR A 179 6.02 4.12 2.17
C THR A 179 6.02 4.45 3.65
N GLY A 180 7.08 4.08 4.37
CA GLY A 180 7.25 4.43 5.78
C GLY A 180 7.26 5.94 6.00
N THR A 181 7.90 6.70 5.11
CA THR A 181 7.88 8.18 5.17
C THR A 181 6.44 8.71 5.07
N ILE A 182 5.59 8.15 4.23
CA ILE A 182 4.18 8.59 4.12
C ILE A 182 3.39 8.19 5.37
N VAL A 183 3.59 6.98 5.90
CA VAL A 183 2.96 6.54 7.16
C VAL A 183 3.31 7.48 8.31
N ASP A 184 4.60 7.78 8.50
CA ASP A 184 5.08 8.70 9.53
C ASP A 184 4.46 10.10 9.39
N LEU A 185 4.39 10.61 8.15
CA LEU A 185 3.74 11.89 7.85
C LEU A 185 2.26 11.89 8.25
N LEU A 186 1.52 10.84 7.92
CA LEU A 186 0.11 10.72 8.26
C LEU A 186 -0.11 10.59 9.78
N GLN A 187 0.70 9.80 10.47
CA GLN A 187 0.63 9.62 11.92
C GLN A 187 1.02 10.88 12.70
N LEU A 188 2.02 11.63 12.23
CA LEU A 188 2.36 12.93 12.79
C LEU A 188 1.25 13.95 12.60
N LEU A 189 0.54 13.90 11.48
CA LEU A 189 -0.56 14.82 11.17
C LEU A 189 -1.83 14.46 11.94
N VAL A 190 -2.18 13.18 11.97
CA VAL A 190 -3.35 12.62 12.63
C VAL A 190 -2.90 11.42 13.49
N PRO A 191 -2.41 11.65 14.71
CA PRO A 191 -1.93 10.57 15.57
C PRO A 191 -2.96 9.45 15.76
N PRO A 192 -2.52 8.19 15.87
CA PRO A 192 -3.40 7.11 16.26
C PRO A 192 -3.99 7.38 17.67
N PRO A 193 -5.18 6.86 17.98
CA PRO A 193 -5.72 6.92 19.33
C PRO A 193 -4.80 6.13 20.29
N GLU A 194 -4.64 6.64 21.51
CA GLU A 194 -3.93 5.96 22.61
C GLU A 194 -4.66 4.69 23.04
#